data_7360be54f8951ea5372edaa903df5966
#
_entry.id   7360be54f8951ea5372edaa903df5966
#
_cell.length_a   1.000
_cell.length_b   1.000
_cell.length_c   1.000
_cell.angle_alpha   90.00
_cell.angle_beta   90.00
_cell.angle_gamma   90.00
#
_symmetry.space_group_name_H-M   'P 1'
#
loop_
_entity.id
_entity.type
_entity.pdbx_description
1 polymer ?
#
loop_
_entity_poly.entity_id
_entity_poly.type
_entity_poly.pdbx_seq_one_letter_code
_entity_poly.pdbx_strand_id
1 'polypeptide(L)'
;MDLIHKFTPKIEKILXQXPFNLDDSLNKICQFLRTNVIHFDWVGFYFHNNEKTHLELKSFSGAPTEHKKIPFGIGVCGQVAVSNKKLIVPNVELEQNYLSCNXXVKSXIVIPILVNKENIGQIDVDSNSVNPFTKNDIKLLEYVCDKIALKIKTLKYGLD
;
A
#
# COMPACT_ATOMS: atom_id res chain seq x y z
N MET A 1 12.28 -18.22 -9.04
CA MET A 1 12.14 -16.83 -9.52
C MET A 1 11.48 -16.02 -8.41
N ASP A 2 12.02 -14.87 -8.09
CA ASP A 2 11.44 -14.09 -7.01
C ASP A 2 10.19 -13.34 -7.51
N LEU A 3 9.43 -12.80 -6.56
CA LEU A 3 8.14 -12.18 -6.88
C LEU A 3 8.29 -10.98 -7.82
N ILE A 4 9.38 -10.22 -7.67
CA ILE A 4 9.54 -9.04 -8.51
C ILE A 4 9.63 -9.43 -9.97
N HIS A 5 10.49 -10.39 -10.31
CA HIS A 5 10.62 -10.81 -11.71
C HIS A 5 9.32 -11.39 -12.24
N LYS A 6 8.61 -12.13 -11.39
CA LYS A 6 7.38 -12.76 -11.81
C LYS A 6 6.27 -11.74 -12.07
N PHE A 7 6.17 -10.71 -11.21
CA PHE A 7 5.04 -9.80 -11.24
C PHE A 7 5.31 -8.47 -11.96
N THR A 8 6.57 -8.12 -12.21
CA THR A 8 6.91 -6.87 -12.87
C THR A 8 6.18 -6.65 -14.19
N PRO A 9 6.12 -7.65 -15.11
CA PRO A 9 5.45 -7.39 -16.39
C PRO A 9 3.99 -7.00 -16.23
N LYS A 10 3.29 -7.62 -15.29
CA LYS A 10 1.88 -7.31 -15.11
C LYS A 10 1.69 -5.92 -14.51
N ILE A 11 2.52 -5.57 -13.53
CA ILE A 11 2.40 -4.26 -12.89
C ILE A 11 2.72 -3.16 -13.90
N GLU A 12 3.75 -3.37 -14.72
CA GLU A 12 4.08 -2.39 -15.74
C GLU A 12 2.99 -2.26 -16.78
N LYS A 13 2.34 -3.38 -17.13
CA LYS A 13 1.23 -3.35 -18.08
C LYS A 13 0.06 -2.54 -17.53
N ILE A 14 -0.26 -2.73 -16.26
CA ILE A 14 -1.33 -1.96 -15.62
C ILE A 14 -1.02 -0.46 -15.67
N LEU A 15 0.19 -0.09 -15.34
CA LEU A 15 0.57 1.32 -15.28
C LEU A 15 0.82 1.97 -16.64
N UNK A 16 0.84 1.20 -17.54
CA UNK A 16 1.11 1.70 -18.82
C UNK A 16 -0.07 1.79 -19.68
N GLN A 17 -1.22 1.54 -19.08
CA GLN A 17 -2.42 1.58 -19.92
C GLN A 17 -2.88 2.99 -20.31
N UNK A 18 -3.29 3.07 -21.38
CA UNK A 18 -3.60 4.32 -21.93
C UNK A 18 -5.01 4.25 -22.37
N PRO A 19 -5.95 5.23 -21.96
CA PRO A 19 -5.59 6.41 -21.18
C PRO A 19 -5.44 6.01 -19.71
N PHE A 20 -4.50 6.65 -19.02
CA PHE A 20 -4.21 6.33 -17.63
C PHE A 20 -5.29 6.87 -16.71
N ASN A 21 -5.71 6.04 -15.75
CA ASN A 21 -6.61 6.47 -14.68
C ASN A 21 -6.05 5.90 -13.38
N LEU A 22 -5.68 6.77 -12.47
CA LEU A 22 -4.99 6.33 -11.26
C LEU A 22 -5.86 5.38 -10.42
N ASP A 23 -7.10 5.74 -10.20
CA ASP A 23 -7.98 4.89 -9.38
C ASP A 23 -8.12 3.50 -9.98
N ASP A 24 -8.32 3.43 -11.28
CA ASP A 24 -8.46 2.15 -11.97
C ASP A 24 -7.19 1.32 -11.87
N SER A 25 -6.05 1.96 -12.07
CA SER A 25 -4.76 1.25 -11.98
C SER A 25 -4.51 0.75 -10.57
N LEU A 26 -4.78 1.58 -9.56
CA LEU A 26 -4.58 1.15 -8.18
C LEU A 26 -5.51 -0.01 -7.82
N ASN A 27 -6.77 0.03 -8.28
CA ASN A 27 -7.68 -1.08 -8.05
C ASN A 27 -7.16 -2.37 -8.68
N LYS A 28 -6.66 -2.28 -9.90
CA LYS A 28 -6.13 -3.46 -10.59
C LYS A 28 -4.90 -4.02 -9.86
N ILE A 29 -4.03 -3.14 -9.38
CA ILE A 29 -2.86 -3.59 -8.63
C ILE A 29 -3.29 -4.27 -7.33
N CYS A 30 -4.25 -3.69 -6.62
CA CYS A 30 -4.73 -4.30 -5.37
C CYS A 30 -5.29 -5.70 -5.63
N GLN A 31 -6.12 -5.85 -6.67
CA GLN A 31 -6.69 -7.14 -7.00
C GLN A 31 -5.63 -8.13 -7.43
N PHE A 32 -4.66 -7.68 -8.23
CA PHE A 32 -3.60 -8.56 -8.70
C PHE A 32 -2.75 -9.07 -7.54
N LEU A 33 -2.36 -8.19 -6.64
CA LEU A 33 -1.54 -8.60 -5.49
C LEU A 33 -2.31 -9.53 -4.58
N ARG A 34 -3.56 -9.19 -4.27
CA ARG A 34 -4.35 -10.01 -3.38
C ARG A 34 -4.61 -11.40 -3.96
N THR A 35 -4.86 -11.47 -5.26
CA THR A 35 -5.16 -12.74 -5.92
C THR A 35 -3.93 -13.63 -6.03
N ASN A 36 -2.75 -13.04 -6.20
CA ASN A 36 -1.55 -13.80 -6.55
C ASN A 36 -0.57 -14.03 -5.41
N VAL A 37 -0.73 -13.38 -4.26
CA VAL A 37 0.11 -13.64 -3.10
C VAL A 37 -0.79 -14.15 -1.99
N ILE A 38 -0.63 -15.43 -1.65
CA ILE A 38 -1.63 -16.13 -0.86
C ILE A 38 -1.88 -15.52 0.52
N HIS A 39 -0.88 -14.91 1.11
CA HIS A 39 -1.04 -14.33 2.45
C HIS A 39 -1.33 -12.83 2.42
N PHE A 40 -1.62 -12.25 1.26
CA PHE A 40 -2.11 -10.88 1.17
C PHE A 40 -3.64 -10.96 1.18
N ASP A 41 -4.23 -10.76 2.35
CA ASP A 41 -5.68 -10.92 2.50
C ASP A 41 -6.44 -9.63 2.28
N TRP A 42 -5.78 -8.49 2.42
CA TRP A 42 -6.34 -7.18 2.12
C TRP A 42 -5.21 -6.30 1.61
N VAL A 43 -5.46 -5.60 0.51
CA VAL A 43 -4.47 -4.69 -0.07
C VAL A 43 -5.17 -3.39 -0.38
N GLY A 44 -4.62 -2.27 0.10
CA GLY A 44 -5.22 -0.98 -0.17
C GLY A 44 -4.20 0.14 -0.25
N PHE A 45 -4.63 1.24 -0.84
CA PHE A 45 -3.82 2.45 -0.96
C PHE A 45 -4.52 3.60 -0.26
N TYR A 46 -3.80 4.26 0.62
CA TYR A 46 -4.24 5.49 1.27
C TYR A 46 -3.38 6.64 0.77
N PHE A 47 -4.00 7.81 0.59
CA PHE A 47 -3.26 8.99 0.19
C PHE A 47 -3.47 10.12 1.20
N HIS A 48 -2.47 10.98 1.33
CA HIS A 48 -2.54 12.13 2.23
C HIS A 48 -3.52 13.15 1.69
N ASN A 49 -4.32 13.74 2.56
CA ASN A 49 -5.13 14.87 2.14
C ASN A 49 -4.24 16.10 1.97
N ASN A 50 -4.78 17.17 1.36
CA ASN A 50 -3.97 18.34 1.06
C ASN A 50 -3.41 19.00 2.30
N GLU A 51 -4.18 19.00 3.39
CA GLU A 51 -3.77 19.65 4.63
C GLU A 51 -2.77 18.82 5.43
N LYS A 52 -2.49 17.59 5.02
CA LYS A 52 -1.58 16.69 5.74
C LYS A 52 -2.03 16.42 7.16
N THR A 53 -3.32 16.14 7.31
CA THR A 53 -3.88 15.84 8.62
C THR A 53 -4.42 14.43 8.71
N HIS A 54 -4.81 13.84 7.58
CA HIS A 54 -5.31 12.46 7.60
C HIS A 54 -5.06 11.78 6.26
N LEU A 55 -5.18 10.45 6.30
CA LEU A 55 -5.10 9.60 5.11
C LEU A 55 -6.50 9.33 4.61
N GLU A 56 -6.64 9.21 3.29
CA GLU A 56 -7.92 8.86 2.66
C GLU A 56 -7.74 7.58 1.84
N LEU A 57 -8.63 6.62 2.04
CA LEU A 57 -8.59 5.36 1.31
C LEU A 57 -8.99 5.62 -0.14
N LYS A 58 -8.12 5.23 -1.08
CA LYS A 58 -8.37 5.47 -2.49
C LYS A 58 -8.79 4.23 -3.23
N SER A 59 -8.19 3.09 -2.95
CA SER A 59 -8.51 1.82 -3.61
C SER A 59 -8.18 0.68 -2.69
N PHE A 60 -8.93 -0.42 -2.78
CA PHE A 60 -8.58 -1.61 -2.02
C PHE A 60 -9.21 -2.84 -2.63
N SER A 61 -8.70 -4.00 -2.23
CA SER A 61 -9.25 -5.31 -2.55
C SER A 61 -9.25 -6.14 -1.27
N GLY A 62 -10.40 -6.67 -0.92
CA GLY A 62 -10.58 -7.45 0.30
C GLY A 62 -11.87 -7.06 0.98
N ALA A 63 -12.00 -7.43 2.26
CA ALA A 63 -13.21 -7.14 3.01
C ALA A 63 -13.43 -5.62 3.13
N PRO A 64 -14.68 -5.16 3.14
CA PRO A 64 -14.92 -3.74 3.34
C PRO A 64 -14.38 -3.25 4.66
N THR A 65 -13.96 -2.00 4.71
CA THR A 65 -13.47 -1.38 5.93
C THR A 65 -14.19 -0.07 6.17
N GLU A 66 -14.40 0.25 7.45
CA GLU A 66 -14.93 1.56 7.81
C GLU A 66 -13.84 2.60 7.98
N HIS A 67 -12.57 2.20 7.92
CA HIS A 67 -11.46 3.14 8.09
C HIS A 67 -11.10 3.78 6.76
N LYS A 68 -11.97 4.66 6.28
CA LYS A 68 -11.74 5.36 5.01
C LYS A 68 -10.97 6.65 5.19
N LYS A 69 -10.95 7.18 6.41
CA LYS A 69 -10.10 8.32 6.77
C LYS A 69 -9.40 7.99 8.07
N ILE A 70 -8.09 8.14 8.09
CA ILE A 70 -7.28 7.81 9.27
C ILE A 70 -6.44 9.01 9.63
N PRO A 71 -6.66 9.60 10.83
CA PRO A 71 -5.82 10.73 11.25
C PRO A 71 -4.36 10.33 11.34
N PHE A 72 -3.47 11.26 10.99
CA PHE A 72 -2.03 11.02 11.14
C PHE A 72 -1.74 10.66 12.60
N GLY A 73 -0.88 9.69 12.81
CA GLY A 73 -0.49 9.24 14.14
C GLY A 73 -1.34 8.14 14.74
N ILE A 74 -2.51 7.88 14.16
CA ILE A 74 -3.44 6.88 14.70
C ILE A 74 -3.26 5.57 13.94
N GLY A 75 -3.02 4.49 14.67
CA GLY A 75 -2.84 3.17 14.07
C GLY A 75 -1.51 3.04 13.36
N VAL A 76 -1.28 1.88 12.77
CA VAL A 76 -0.04 1.64 12.03
C VAL A 76 0.03 2.54 10.80
N CYS A 77 -1.06 2.68 10.06
CA CYS A 77 -1.10 3.56 8.90
C CYS A 77 -0.83 5.01 9.29
N GLY A 78 -1.43 5.49 10.37
CA GLY A 78 -1.20 6.85 10.81
C GLY A 78 0.22 7.09 11.25
N GLN A 79 0.86 6.08 11.85
CA GLN A 79 2.28 6.18 12.22
C GLN A 79 3.16 6.33 10.99
N VAL A 80 2.90 5.56 9.94
CA VAL A 80 3.73 5.64 8.73
C VAL A 80 3.54 7.00 8.05
N ALA A 81 2.33 7.55 8.10
CA ALA A 81 2.10 8.89 7.54
C ALA A 81 3.00 9.94 8.21
N VAL A 82 3.27 9.78 9.50
CA VAL A 82 4.09 10.73 10.25
C VAL A 82 5.58 10.42 10.10
N SER A 83 5.96 9.15 10.21
CA SER A 83 7.38 8.77 10.22
C SER A 83 7.99 8.76 8.84
N ASN A 84 7.18 8.54 7.81
CA ASN A 84 7.63 8.40 6.42
C ASN A 84 8.51 7.16 6.21
N LYS A 85 8.41 6.17 7.11
CA LYS A 85 9.19 4.95 7.02
C LYS A 85 8.26 3.75 7.04
N LYS A 86 8.61 2.71 6.26
CA LYS A 86 7.80 1.50 6.27
C LYS A 86 7.73 0.91 7.66
N LEU A 87 6.66 0.18 7.93
CA LEU A 87 6.48 -0.48 9.21
C LEU A 87 5.89 -1.85 8.95
N ILE A 88 6.54 -2.87 9.51
CA ILE A 88 6.09 -4.25 9.42
C ILE A 88 5.68 -4.69 10.80
N VAL A 89 4.43 -5.13 10.94
CA VAL A 89 3.89 -5.59 12.21
C VAL A 89 3.62 -7.09 12.07
N PRO A 90 4.54 -7.94 12.56
CA PRO A 90 4.37 -9.39 12.39
C PRO A 90 3.20 -9.97 13.16
N ASN A 91 2.79 -9.30 14.23
CA ASN A 91 1.67 -9.76 15.05
C ASN A 91 1.01 -8.53 15.67
N VAL A 92 -0.23 -8.25 15.24
CA VAL A 92 -0.93 -7.03 15.70
C VAL A 92 -1.21 -7.04 17.19
N GLU A 93 -1.27 -8.22 17.82
CA GLU A 93 -1.50 -8.27 19.24
C GLU A 93 -0.36 -7.67 20.05
N LEU A 94 0.82 -7.55 19.45
CA LEU A 94 1.98 -6.98 20.10
C LEU A 94 2.14 -5.48 19.80
N GLU A 95 1.22 -4.92 19.03
CA GLU A 95 1.32 -3.52 18.60
C GLU A 95 0.32 -2.68 19.39
N GLN A 96 0.83 -1.71 20.16
CA GLN A 96 -0.04 -0.90 21.00
C GLN A 96 -0.88 0.11 20.20
N ASN A 97 -0.30 0.65 19.13
CA ASN A 97 -1.01 1.63 18.31
C ASN A 97 -1.56 0.94 17.06
N TYR A 98 -2.55 0.09 17.25
CA TYR A 98 -3.15 -0.65 16.14
C TYR A 98 -4.64 -0.30 16.04
N LEU A 99 -5.04 0.10 14.84
CA LEU A 99 -6.43 0.43 14.55
C LEU A 99 -7.03 -0.78 13.81
N SER A 100 -7.85 -1.54 14.50
CA SER A 100 -8.37 -2.79 13.95
C SER A 100 -9.39 -2.55 12.85
N CYS A 101 -9.18 -3.17 11.69
CA CYS A 101 -10.13 -3.13 10.58
C CYS A 101 -10.99 -4.38 10.55
N ASN A 102 -10.49 -5.44 11.06
CA ASN A 102 -11.16 -6.75 10.91
C ASN A 102 -10.47 -7.72 11.85
N UNK A 103 -11.17 -8.36 12.44
CA UNK A 103 -10.75 -9.26 13.41
C UNK A 103 -9.90 -10.38 12.91
N UNK A 104 -9.97 -10.68 11.71
CA UNK A 104 -9.17 -11.67 11.16
C UNK A 104 -7.77 -11.25 10.90
N VAL A 105 -7.53 -9.97 10.92
CA VAL A 105 -6.18 -9.51 10.61
C VAL A 105 -5.25 -9.80 11.76
N LYS A 106 -4.11 -10.40 11.44
CA LYS A 106 -3.09 -10.74 12.44
C LYS A 106 -1.77 -10.04 12.21
N SER A 107 -1.53 -9.53 11.04
CA SER A 107 -0.28 -8.83 10.73
C SER A 107 -0.53 -7.75 9.68
N UNK A 108 0.35 -6.73 9.49
CA UNK A 108 0.15 -5.68 8.61
C UNK A 108 1.51 -5.25 8.10
N ILE A 109 1.60 -4.80 6.96
CA ILE A 109 2.80 -4.10 6.47
C ILE A 109 2.35 -2.86 5.73
N VAL A 110 3.00 -1.72 6.02
CA VAL A 110 2.66 -0.44 5.40
C VAL A 110 3.93 0.16 4.85
N ILE A 111 3.90 0.57 3.57
CA ILE A 111 5.07 1.13 2.90
C ILE A 111 4.68 2.46 2.25
N PRO A 112 5.41 3.54 2.51
CA PRO A 112 5.05 4.85 1.95
C PRO A 112 5.34 4.95 0.46
N ILE A 113 4.63 5.85 -0.20
CA ILE A 113 4.86 6.22 -1.60
C ILE A 113 5.52 7.60 -1.57
N LEU A 114 6.76 7.66 -2.03
CA LEU A 114 7.55 8.90 -1.95
C LEU A 114 7.76 9.48 -3.33
N VAL A 115 7.29 10.70 -3.53
CA VAL A 115 7.51 11.45 -4.77
C VAL A 115 8.41 12.61 -4.44
N ASN A 116 9.61 12.65 -5.04
CA ASN A 116 10.61 13.66 -4.73
C ASN A 116 10.87 13.72 -3.22
N LYS A 117 10.95 12.54 -2.61
CA LYS A 117 11.21 12.37 -1.17
C LYS A 117 10.06 12.80 -0.27
N GLU A 118 8.95 13.25 -0.83
CA GLU A 118 7.79 13.62 -0.05
C GLU A 118 6.82 12.44 0.02
N ASN A 119 6.37 12.12 1.23
CA ASN A 119 5.38 11.05 1.42
C ASN A 119 4.01 11.57 0.98
N ILE A 120 3.41 10.92 -0.03
CA ILE A 120 2.10 11.34 -0.53
C ILE A 120 1.02 10.30 -0.23
N GLY A 121 1.42 9.14 0.24
CA GLY A 121 0.47 8.07 0.51
C GLY A 121 1.21 6.79 0.83
N GLN A 122 0.49 5.67 0.82
CA GLN A 122 1.10 4.41 1.21
C GLN A 122 0.26 3.23 0.78
N ILE A 123 0.93 2.07 0.66
CA ILE A 123 0.22 0.81 0.50
C ILE A 123 0.11 0.15 1.86
N ASP A 124 -1.06 -0.43 2.14
CA ASP A 124 -1.33 -1.19 3.35
C ASP A 124 -1.70 -2.60 2.94
N VAL A 125 -0.99 -3.59 3.45
CA VAL A 125 -1.31 -4.99 3.19
C VAL A 125 -1.54 -5.68 4.54
N ASP A 126 -2.71 -6.28 4.68
CA ASP A 126 -3.07 -7.00 5.90
C ASP A 126 -3.10 -8.49 5.61
N SER A 127 -2.69 -9.27 6.58
CA SER A 127 -2.73 -10.72 6.48
C SER A 127 -3.45 -11.33 7.67
N ASN A 128 -4.11 -12.44 7.44
CA ASN A 128 -4.76 -13.21 8.49
C ASN A 128 -3.80 -14.22 9.12
N SER A 129 -2.53 -14.15 8.80
CA SER A 129 -1.50 -15.00 9.36
C SER A 129 -0.52 -14.17 10.18
N VAL A 130 0.11 -14.82 11.18
CA VAL A 130 1.14 -14.16 11.98
C VAL A 130 2.48 -14.33 11.27
N ASN A 131 3.21 -13.21 11.17
CA ASN A 131 4.57 -13.18 10.62
C ASN A 131 4.68 -13.82 9.23
N PRO A 132 3.81 -13.44 8.28
CA PRO A 132 3.83 -14.08 6.95
C PRO A 132 4.78 -13.41 5.97
N PHE A 133 5.21 -12.17 6.23
CA PHE A 133 5.86 -11.37 5.19
C PHE A 133 7.33 -11.73 5.04
N THR A 134 7.72 -12.02 3.80
CA THR A 134 9.09 -12.40 3.46
C THR A 134 9.85 -11.20 2.91
N LYS A 135 11.17 -11.35 2.78
CA LYS A 135 11.97 -10.30 2.13
C LYS A 135 11.51 -10.05 0.70
N ASN A 136 11.08 -11.10 0.00
CA ASN A 136 10.59 -10.93 -1.36
C ASN A 136 9.28 -10.17 -1.38
N ASP A 137 8.41 -10.37 -0.40
CA ASP A 137 7.17 -9.58 -0.30
C ASP A 137 7.50 -8.10 -0.14
N ILE A 138 8.45 -7.81 0.75
CA ILE A 138 8.83 -6.42 1.02
C ILE A 138 9.39 -5.77 -0.24
N LYS A 139 10.28 -6.47 -0.95
CA LYS A 139 10.85 -5.95 -2.18
C LYS A 139 9.78 -5.72 -3.23
N LEU A 140 8.83 -6.65 -3.35
CA LEU A 140 7.74 -6.48 -4.30
C LEU A 140 6.92 -5.24 -3.99
N LEU A 141 6.55 -5.04 -2.73
CA LEU A 141 5.73 -3.90 -2.35
C LEU A 141 6.49 -2.59 -2.49
N GLU A 142 7.78 -2.58 -2.19
CA GLU A 142 8.61 -1.41 -2.42
C GLU A 142 8.68 -1.08 -3.91
N TYR A 143 8.83 -2.10 -4.75
CA TYR A 143 8.83 -1.92 -6.20
C TYR A 143 7.51 -1.29 -6.67
N VAL A 144 6.39 -1.81 -6.17
CA VAL A 144 5.08 -1.29 -6.55
C VAL A 144 4.97 0.19 -6.16
N CYS A 145 5.35 0.53 -4.94
CA CYS A 145 5.28 1.92 -4.49
C CYS A 145 6.20 2.83 -5.30
N ASP A 146 7.39 2.35 -5.65
CA ASP A 146 8.32 3.13 -6.46
C ASP A 146 7.76 3.39 -7.86
N LYS A 147 7.14 2.37 -8.47
CA LYS A 147 6.57 2.53 -9.80
C LYS A 147 5.37 3.46 -9.80
N ILE A 148 4.53 3.37 -8.78
CA ILE A 148 3.40 4.28 -8.64
C ILE A 148 3.91 5.71 -8.44
N ALA A 149 4.92 5.88 -7.60
CA ALA A 149 5.50 7.20 -7.35
C ALA A 149 6.04 7.80 -8.65
N LEU A 150 6.74 7.00 -9.46
CA LEU A 150 7.29 7.46 -10.72
C LEU A 150 6.17 7.87 -11.67
N LYS A 151 5.10 7.09 -11.73
CA LYS A 151 3.98 7.41 -12.61
C LYS A 151 3.31 8.72 -12.19
N ILE A 152 3.09 8.89 -10.89
CA ILE A 152 2.48 10.11 -10.38
C ILE A 152 3.38 11.31 -10.66
N LYS A 153 4.69 11.15 -10.44
CA LYS A 153 5.65 12.21 -10.70
C LYS A 153 5.62 12.63 -12.18
N THR A 154 5.60 11.65 -13.08
CA THR A 154 5.56 11.93 -14.51
C THR A 154 4.31 12.69 -14.90
N LEU A 155 3.15 12.29 -14.37
CA LEU A 155 1.91 12.95 -14.70
C LEU A 155 1.83 14.35 -14.12
N LYS A 156 2.32 14.52 -12.87
CA LYS A 156 2.18 15.80 -12.19
C LYS A 156 3.19 16.83 -12.68
N TYR A 157 4.44 16.37 -12.96
CA TYR A 157 5.51 17.30 -13.32
C TYR A 157 5.89 17.22 -14.79
N GLY A 158 5.25 16.35 -15.54
CA GLY A 158 5.40 16.31 -17.00
C GLY A 158 6.74 15.84 -17.44
N LEU A 159 7.39 14.93 -16.72
CA LEU A 159 8.60 14.56 -17.21
C LEU A 159 9.10 13.28 -16.82
N ASP A 160 10.05 12.82 -17.37
CA ASP A 160 10.61 11.58 -17.21
C ASP A 160 12.02 11.59 -17.10
#